data_07581ba099f4182f81e875c03a4643a5
#
_entry.id   07581ba099f4182f81e875c03a4643a5
#
_cell.length_a   1.000
_cell.length_b   1.000
_cell.length_c   1.000
_cell.angle_alpha   90.00
_cell.angle_beta   90.00
_cell.angle_gamma   90.00
#
_symmetry.space_group_name_H-M   'P 1'
#
loop_
_entity.id
_entity.type
_entity.pdbx_description
1 polymer ?
#
loop_
_entity_poly.entity_id
_entity_poly.type
_entity_poly.pdbx_seq_one_letter_code
_entity_poly.pdbx_strand_id
1 'polypeptide(L)'
;MESVSVTATHTIKQLLERQPLTAAKVVFAWRFAAGPALARSANAEWSSEGILTLRARGAAWQRELERAVPVLKDRLAFLLGRQVVRKILVIEDTHA
;
A
#
# COMPACT_ATOMS: atom_id res chain seq x y z
N MET A 1 23.15 0.70 14.04
CA MET A 1 21.96 0.94 14.85
C MET A 1 20.71 0.71 14.04
N GLU A 2 19.86 -0.15 14.51
CA GLU A 2 18.60 -0.41 13.81
C GLU A 2 17.69 0.80 13.90
N SER A 3 17.05 1.11 12.77
CA SER A 3 16.06 2.18 12.77
C SER A 3 14.77 1.68 13.42
N VAL A 4 14.06 2.59 14.07
CA VAL A 4 12.77 2.30 14.67
C VAL A 4 11.79 1.77 13.61
N SER A 5 11.89 2.26 12.38
CA SER A 5 10.99 1.84 11.30
C SER A 5 11.20 0.38 10.89
N VAL A 6 12.42 -0.15 10.99
CA VAL A 6 12.68 -1.57 10.70
C VAL A 6 11.98 -2.45 11.74
N THR A 7 12.12 -2.11 13.02
CA THR A 7 11.46 -2.84 14.10
C THR A 7 9.94 -2.75 13.96
N ALA A 8 9.41 -1.56 13.67
CA ALA A 8 7.97 -1.37 13.47
C ALA A 8 7.46 -2.20 12.31
N THR A 9 8.22 -2.28 11.21
CA THR A 9 7.81 -3.05 10.04
C THR A 9 7.69 -4.53 10.36
N HIS A 10 8.64 -5.09 11.09
CA HIS A 10 8.57 -6.50 11.52
C HIS A 10 7.39 -6.76 12.44
N THR A 11 7.12 -5.85 13.38
CA THR A 11 6.00 -5.99 14.29
C THR A 11 4.68 -5.97 13.54
N ILE A 12 4.52 -5.03 12.61
CA ILE A 12 3.31 -4.94 11.79
C ILE A 12 3.13 -6.19 10.93
N LYS A 13 4.22 -6.69 10.33
CA LYS A 13 4.16 -7.92 9.55
C LYS A 13 3.62 -9.08 10.39
N GLN A 14 4.14 -9.26 11.61
CA GLN A 14 3.69 -10.33 12.50
C GLN A 14 2.21 -10.20 12.86
N LEU A 15 1.75 -8.98 13.12
CA LEU A 15 0.34 -8.73 13.42
C LEU A 15 -0.55 -9.06 12.22
N LEU A 16 -0.13 -8.65 11.03
CA LEU A 16 -0.90 -8.89 9.82
C LEU A 16 -0.99 -10.37 9.47
N GLU A 17 0.07 -11.13 9.73
CA GLU A 17 0.08 -12.57 9.46
C GLU A 17 -1.00 -13.33 10.21
N ARG A 18 -1.44 -12.81 11.36
CA ARG A 18 -2.46 -13.44 12.20
C ARG A 18 -3.88 -13.09 11.78
N GLN A 19 -4.04 -12.13 10.90
CA GLN A 19 -5.36 -11.67 10.48
C GLN A 19 -5.79 -12.32 9.17
N PRO A 20 -7.09 -12.57 8.99
CA PRO A 20 -7.57 -13.10 7.71
C PRO A 20 -7.33 -12.08 6.60
N LEU A 21 -7.18 -12.58 5.38
CA LEU A 21 -6.96 -11.73 4.22
C LEU A 21 -8.27 -11.03 3.84
N THR A 22 -8.30 -9.73 4.05
CA THR A 22 -9.46 -8.88 3.73
C THR A 22 -8.98 -7.62 3.03
N ALA A 23 -9.90 -6.91 2.36
CA ALA A 23 -9.58 -5.62 1.78
C ALA A 23 -9.08 -4.64 2.83
N ALA A 24 -9.66 -4.66 4.02
CA ALA A 24 -9.23 -3.77 5.11
C ALA A 24 -7.79 -4.04 5.52
N LYS A 25 -7.39 -5.30 5.59
CA LYS A 25 -6.00 -5.67 5.89
C LYS A 25 -5.04 -5.12 4.84
N VAL A 26 -5.38 -5.26 3.57
CA VAL A 26 -4.54 -4.80 2.47
C VAL A 26 -4.44 -3.27 2.48
N VAL A 27 -5.54 -2.58 2.68
CA VAL A 27 -5.55 -1.10 2.76
C VAL A 27 -4.72 -0.61 3.93
N PHE A 28 -4.81 -1.27 5.07
CA PHE A 28 -3.98 -0.93 6.24
C PHE A 28 -2.50 -1.09 5.90
N ALA A 29 -2.14 -2.23 5.29
CA ALA A 29 -0.75 -2.50 4.92
C ALA A 29 -0.23 -1.45 3.92
N TRP A 30 -1.07 -1.04 2.96
CA TRP A 30 -0.70 0.01 2.02
C TRP A 30 -0.43 1.32 2.73
N ARG A 31 -1.29 1.72 3.65
CA ARG A 31 -1.10 2.96 4.40
C ARG A 31 0.20 2.95 5.18
N PHE A 32 0.50 1.83 5.80
CA PHE A 32 1.75 1.68 6.54
C PHE A 32 2.95 1.74 5.60
N ALA A 33 2.89 1.04 4.47
CA ALA A 33 3.98 1.00 3.48
C ALA A 33 4.23 2.37 2.85
N ALA A 34 3.17 3.11 2.58
CA ALA A 34 3.25 4.41 1.91
C ALA A 34 3.76 5.52 2.82
N GLY A 35 3.44 5.44 4.11
CA GLY A 35 3.70 6.54 5.03
C GLY A 35 2.61 7.60 4.97
N PRO A 36 2.61 8.55 5.95
CA PRO A 36 1.47 9.46 6.11
C PRO A 36 1.15 10.32 4.88
N ALA A 37 2.16 10.87 4.22
CA ALA A 37 1.93 11.77 3.11
C ALA A 37 1.29 11.06 1.92
N LEU A 38 1.89 9.94 1.48
CA LEU A 38 1.35 9.19 0.35
C LEU A 38 0.03 8.52 0.71
N ALA A 39 -0.12 8.07 1.96
CA ALA A 39 -1.37 7.44 2.40
C ALA A 39 -2.56 8.39 2.27
N ARG A 40 -2.34 9.69 2.53
CA ARG A 40 -3.39 10.70 2.40
C ARG A 40 -3.62 11.16 0.97
N SER A 41 -2.71 10.84 0.06
CA SER A 41 -2.77 11.32 -1.32
C SER A 41 -3.72 10.53 -2.19
N ALA A 42 -4.23 9.40 -1.72
CA ALA A 42 -5.06 8.53 -2.53
C ALA A 42 -6.00 7.68 -1.69
N ASN A 43 -7.11 7.28 -2.28
CA ASN A 43 -7.97 6.24 -1.74
C ASN A 43 -7.57 4.91 -2.36
N ALA A 44 -7.50 3.86 -1.55
CA ALA A 44 -7.06 2.55 -2.00
C ALA A 44 -8.22 1.55 -2.01
N GLU A 45 -8.27 0.75 -3.06
CA GLU A 45 -9.21 -0.37 -3.18
C GLU A 45 -8.45 -1.61 -3.62
N TRP A 46 -8.80 -2.75 -3.06
CA TRP A 46 -8.13 -4.01 -3.39
C TRP A 46 -9.16 -5.04 -3.83
N SER A 47 -8.83 -5.77 -4.90
CA SER A 47 -9.64 -6.88 -5.38
C SER A 47 -8.94 -8.21 -5.11
N SER A 48 -9.73 -9.27 -4.97
CA SER A 48 -9.19 -10.61 -4.73
C SER A 48 -8.33 -11.14 -5.89
N GLU A 49 -8.36 -10.47 -7.03
CA GLU A 49 -7.48 -10.76 -8.15
C GLU A 49 -6.04 -10.26 -7.93
N GLY A 50 -5.81 -9.57 -6.83
CA GLY A 50 -4.48 -9.05 -6.51
C GLY A 50 -4.21 -7.66 -7.05
N ILE A 51 -5.25 -6.91 -7.39
CA ILE A 51 -5.09 -5.55 -7.92
C ILE A 51 -5.39 -4.54 -6.82
N LEU A 52 -4.39 -3.71 -6.52
CA LEU A 52 -4.54 -2.57 -5.63
C LEU A 52 -4.68 -1.32 -6.49
N THR A 53 -5.84 -0.67 -6.42
CA THR A 53 -6.11 0.54 -7.17
C THR A 53 -5.99 1.74 -6.24
N LEU A 54 -5.12 2.68 -6.61
CA LEU A 54 -4.90 3.92 -5.86
C LEU A 54 -5.51 5.07 -6.66
N ARG A 55 -6.53 5.70 -6.08
CA ARG A 55 -7.20 6.85 -6.69
C ARG A 55 -6.56 8.11 -6.14
N ALA A 56 -5.67 8.70 -6.93
CA ALA A 56 -4.87 9.86 -6.51
C ALA A 56 -5.70 11.14 -6.50
N ARG A 57 -5.42 12.00 -5.53
CA ARG A 57 -6.09 13.29 -5.39
C ARG A 57 -5.42 14.36 -6.24
N GLY A 58 -5.40 14.14 -7.55
CA GLY A 58 -4.83 15.07 -8.51
C GLY A 58 -3.63 14.49 -9.25
N ALA A 59 -3.30 15.14 -10.37
CA ALA A 59 -2.27 14.64 -11.29
C ALA A 59 -0.87 14.61 -10.65
N ALA A 60 -0.57 15.58 -9.80
CA ALA A 60 0.74 15.62 -9.14
C ALA A 60 0.94 14.42 -8.23
N TRP A 61 -0.08 14.08 -7.43
CA TRP A 61 -0.02 12.90 -6.57
C TRP A 61 -0.02 11.61 -7.37
N GLN A 62 -0.75 11.59 -8.49
CA GLN A 62 -0.71 10.43 -9.39
C GLN A 62 0.71 10.13 -9.84
N ARG A 63 1.47 11.15 -10.25
CA ARG A 63 2.85 10.98 -10.67
C ARG A 63 3.75 10.51 -9.53
N GLU A 64 3.56 11.07 -8.34
CA GLU A 64 4.34 10.65 -7.16
C GLU A 64 4.07 9.19 -6.80
N LEU A 65 2.80 8.78 -6.84
CA LEU A 65 2.43 7.39 -6.55
C LEU A 65 2.98 6.45 -7.61
N GLU A 66 2.94 6.84 -8.88
CA GLU A 66 3.49 6.02 -9.96
C GLU A 66 4.99 5.80 -9.78
N ARG A 67 5.72 6.83 -9.35
CA ARG A 67 7.14 6.68 -9.05
C ARG A 67 7.39 5.75 -7.88
N ALA A 68 6.50 5.74 -6.92
CA ALA A 68 6.64 4.93 -5.71
C ALA A 68 6.21 3.47 -5.91
N VAL A 69 5.54 3.15 -7.02
CA VAL A 69 4.97 1.81 -7.24
C VAL A 69 5.99 0.68 -7.00
N PRO A 70 7.22 0.71 -7.55
CA PRO A 70 8.15 -0.39 -7.31
C PRO A 70 8.48 -0.59 -5.83
N VAL A 71 8.70 0.50 -5.12
CA VAL A 71 9.01 0.44 -3.69
C VAL A 71 7.80 -0.03 -2.89
N LEU A 72 6.62 0.49 -3.22
CA LEU A 72 5.38 0.09 -2.55
C LEU A 72 5.10 -1.39 -2.77
N LYS A 73 5.32 -1.87 -3.98
CA LYS A 73 5.10 -3.28 -4.30
C LYS A 73 6.02 -4.18 -3.48
N ASP A 74 7.29 -3.81 -3.34
CA ASP A 74 8.23 -4.55 -2.53
C ASP A 74 7.85 -4.55 -1.05
N ARG A 75 7.46 -3.41 -0.53
CA ARG A 75 7.04 -3.30 0.87
C ARG A 75 5.78 -4.11 1.15
N LEU A 76 4.82 -4.07 0.23
CA LEU A 76 3.59 -4.84 0.37
C LEU A 76 3.85 -6.34 0.26
N ALA A 77 4.78 -6.75 -0.60
CA ALA A 77 5.18 -8.15 -0.69
C ALA A 77 5.79 -8.62 0.63
N PHE A 78 6.58 -7.79 1.27
CA PHE A 78 7.13 -8.12 2.59
C PHE A 78 6.04 -8.27 3.64
N LEU A 79 5.08 -7.34 3.67
CA LEU A 79 4.04 -7.32 4.69
C LEU A 79 2.96 -8.38 4.50
N LEU A 80 2.61 -8.69 3.25
CA LEU A 80 1.45 -9.50 2.92
C LEU A 80 1.75 -10.77 2.13
N GLY A 81 2.97 -10.88 1.59
CA GLY A 81 3.30 -11.93 0.63
C GLY A 81 3.07 -11.46 -0.80
N ARG A 82 3.82 -12.05 -1.73
CA ARG A 82 3.85 -11.60 -3.13
C ARG A 82 2.54 -11.83 -3.88
N GLN A 83 1.74 -12.77 -3.41
CA GLN A 83 0.51 -13.15 -4.11
C GLN A 83 -0.65 -12.18 -3.85
N VAL A 84 -0.57 -11.41 -2.78
CA VAL A 84 -1.70 -10.59 -2.34
C VAL A 84 -1.87 -9.35 -3.21
N VAL A 85 -0.78 -8.62 -3.48
CA VAL A 85 -0.82 -7.46 -4.37
C VAL A 85 0.08 -7.76 -5.56
N ARG A 86 -0.53 -8.18 -6.66
CA ARG A 86 0.18 -8.53 -7.88
C ARG A 86 0.41 -7.32 -8.76
N LYS A 87 -0.51 -6.36 -8.70
CA LYS A 87 -0.47 -5.17 -9.54
C LYS A 87 -0.97 -3.98 -8.75
N ILE A 88 -0.32 -2.85 -8.95
CA ILE A 88 -0.76 -1.57 -8.41
C ILE A 88 -1.15 -0.68 -9.59
N LEU A 89 -2.40 -0.25 -9.61
CA LEU A 89 -2.90 0.71 -10.60
C LEU A 89 -3.01 2.07 -9.92
N VAL A 90 -2.47 3.09 -10.56
CA VAL A 90 -2.60 4.46 -10.07
C VAL A 90 -3.43 5.23 -11.08
N ILE A 91 -4.56 5.75 -10.63
CA ILE A 91 -5.45 6.55 -11.46
C ILE A 91 -5.74 7.86 -10.74
N GLU A 92 -6.09 8.87 -11.52
CA GLU A 92 -6.51 10.13 -10.92
C GLU A 92 -7.98 10.04 -10.54
N ASP A 93 -8.30 10.49 -9.31
CA ASP A 93 -9.69 10.55 -8.87
C ASP A 93 -10.35 11.73 -9.56
N THR A 94 -11.33 11.42 -10.42
CA THR A 94 -12.03 12.44 -11.20
C THR A 94 -13.26 13.00 -10.51
N HIS A 95 -13.58 12.47 -9.34
CA HIS A 95 -14.70 13.00 -8.56
C HIS A 95 -14.23 14.22 -7.79
N ALA A 96 -14.75 15.33 -8.18
CA ALA A 96 -14.48 16.56 -7.48
C ALA A 96 -15.23 16.59 -6.14
#